data_85f43ad36f6a56ccd61f6b18f940e054
#
_entry.id   85f43ad36f6a56ccd61f6b18f940e054
#
_cell.length_a   1.000
_cell.length_b   1.000
_cell.length_c   1.000
_cell.angle_alpha   90.00
_cell.angle_beta   90.00
_cell.angle_gamma   90.00
#
_symmetry.space_group_name_H-M   'P 1'
#
loop_
_entity.id
_entity.type
_entity.pdbx_description
1 polymer ?
#
loop_
_entity_poly.entity_id
_entity_poly.type
_entity_poly.pdbx_seq_one_letter_code
_entity_poly.pdbx_strand_id
1 'polypeptide(L)'
;MKAVLSKSVGGPETLVIEDLADPVAGAGEVLLAVKACGVNYPDVLIIEDKYQFKPARPFAPGGEVSGVVEAVGEGVTHLKVGDRVIGSTGWGGMAQKLTLDAKRCIPMPDSMPFSEGAAFIMTYGTSHYGLKQRGDLKPGETLLVLGAAGGVGLAAVELGKAMGARVIAAASSQEKVDLAIARGADAGVVYPHGPFDKEGKKALADLFKQACGPNGADVIYDAVGGDYAEASLRSIAWEGRFLVIGFPAGIPSIPLNLSLLKGCQIVGVFWGAFVAREPKIHQQNVAELMGLYAEGKIKPHVSETFALKDAGKAIAHLGSRKAMGKVVVTMD
;
A
#
# COMPACT_ATOMS: atom_id res chain seq x y z
N MET A 1 0.03 -28.80 0.16
CA MET A 1 0.22 -27.49 0.80
C MET A 1 -1.07 -26.98 1.41
N LYS A 2 -1.01 -26.13 2.43
CA LYS A 2 -2.19 -25.45 2.97
C LYS A 2 -2.40 -24.11 2.28
N ALA A 3 -3.67 -23.75 2.03
CA ALA A 3 -4.06 -22.45 1.49
C ALA A 3 -5.35 -21.95 2.16
N VAL A 4 -5.47 -20.65 2.30
CA VAL A 4 -6.70 -19.97 2.72
C VAL A 4 -7.50 -19.61 1.48
N LEU A 5 -8.75 -20.08 1.40
CA LEU A 5 -9.58 -19.97 0.20
C LEU A 5 -10.84 -19.15 0.42
N SER A 6 -11.13 -18.25 -0.53
CA SER A 6 -12.44 -17.66 -0.73
C SER A 6 -13.24 -18.56 -1.69
N LYS A 7 -14.21 -19.31 -1.15
CA LYS A 7 -15.07 -20.22 -1.91
C LYS A 7 -16.40 -19.58 -2.30
N SER A 8 -16.83 -18.56 -1.57
CA SER A 8 -18.03 -17.76 -1.82
C SER A 8 -17.73 -16.29 -1.62
N VAL A 9 -18.58 -15.42 -2.13
CA VAL A 9 -18.53 -13.98 -1.84
C VAL A 9 -18.89 -13.76 -0.37
N GLY A 10 -18.05 -13.02 0.37
CA GLY A 10 -18.32 -12.74 1.77
C GLY A 10 -17.13 -12.11 2.48
N GLY A 11 -17.32 -11.77 3.75
CA GLY A 11 -16.29 -11.21 4.60
C GLY A 11 -15.20 -12.22 5.01
N PRO A 12 -14.21 -11.77 5.81
CA PRO A 12 -13.09 -12.62 6.24
C PRO A 12 -13.50 -13.91 6.98
N GLU A 13 -14.68 -13.92 7.60
CA GLU A 13 -15.25 -15.08 8.31
C GLU A 13 -15.66 -16.22 7.37
N THR A 14 -15.80 -15.97 6.08
CA THR A 14 -16.16 -16.98 5.08
C THR A 14 -14.94 -17.73 4.52
N LEU A 15 -13.73 -17.30 4.88
CA LEU A 15 -12.49 -17.91 4.41
C LEU A 15 -12.28 -19.25 5.10
N VAL A 16 -11.85 -20.24 4.32
CA VAL A 16 -11.58 -21.60 4.80
C VAL A 16 -10.14 -22.01 4.50
N ILE A 17 -9.56 -22.88 5.34
CA ILE A 17 -8.25 -23.47 5.09
C ILE A 17 -8.46 -24.86 4.52
N GLU A 18 -7.77 -25.16 3.41
CA GLU A 18 -7.78 -26.47 2.79
C GLU A 18 -6.37 -26.96 2.44
N ASP A 19 -6.24 -28.27 2.40
CA ASP A 19 -5.06 -28.93 1.87
C ASP A 19 -5.23 -29.10 0.35
N LEU A 20 -4.29 -28.55 -0.41
CA LEU A 20 -4.24 -28.59 -1.87
C LEU A 20 -2.98 -29.36 -2.33
N ALA A 21 -3.01 -29.88 -3.56
CA ALA A 21 -1.80 -30.35 -4.22
C ALA A 21 -0.79 -29.19 -4.37
N ASP A 22 0.49 -29.50 -4.29
CA ASP A 22 1.53 -28.50 -4.56
C ASP A 22 1.47 -28.09 -6.04
N PRO A 23 1.52 -26.80 -6.37
CA PRO A 23 1.58 -26.35 -7.76
C PRO A 23 2.94 -26.66 -8.38
N VAL A 24 2.98 -26.71 -9.70
CA VAL A 24 4.21 -26.98 -10.49
C VAL A 24 4.48 -25.76 -11.37
N ALA A 25 5.73 -25.28 -11.35
CA ALA A 25 6.13 -24.15 -12.18
C ALA A 25 6.07 -24.50 -13.67
N GLY A 26 5.34 -23.72 -14.44
CA GLY A 26 5.30 -23.77 -15.89
C GLY A 26 6.47 -23.02 -16.53
N ALA A 27 6.53 -22.99 -17.87
CA ALA A 27 7.54 -22.21 -18.60
C ALA A 27 7.44 -20.72 -18.24
N GLY A 28 8.56 -20.09 -17.92
CA GLY A 28 8.64 -18.69 -17.48
C GLY A 28 8.23 -18.42 -16.04
N GLU A 29 7.80 -19.43 -15.28
CA GLU A 29 7.37 -19.31 -13.90
C GLU A 29 8.41 -19.85 -12.92
N VAL A 30 8.25 -19.44 -11.67
CA VAL A 30 8.94 -20.04 -10.51
C VAL A 30 7.91 -20.61 -9.53
N LEU A 31 8.27 -21.67 -8.83
CA LEU A 31 7.57 -22.16 -7.65
C LEU A 31 8.20 -21.50 -6.42
N LEU A 32 7.39 -20.82 -5.63
CA LEU A 32 7.81 -20.19 -4.39
C LEU A 32 7.32 -20.97 -3.17
N ALA A 33 8.21 -21.27 -2.22
CA ALA A 33 7.86 -21.52 -0.84
C ALA A 33 7.60 -20.15 -0.19
N VAL A 34 6.34 -19.82 0.01
CA VAL A 34 5.95 -18.56 0.64
C VAL A 34 6.33 -18.58 2.11
N LYS A 35 6.99 -17.52 2.58
CA LYS A 35 7.36 -17.34 3.99
C LYS A 35 6.48 -16.31 4.68
N ALA A 36 6.08 -15.28 3.93
CA ALA A 36 5.17 -14.26 4.41
C ALA A 36 4.31 -13.69 3.28
N CYS A 37 3.09 -13.29 3.60
CA CYS A 37 2.15 -12.61 2.72
C CYS A 37 1.68 -11.30 3.40
N GLY A 38 1.90 -10.18 2.74
CA GLY A 38 1.42 -8.87 3.22
C GLY A 38 -0.07 -8.72 2.96
N VAL A 39 -0.81 -8.33 3.99
CA VAL A 39 -2.24 -8.01 3.86
C VAL A 39 -2.37 -6.57 3.35
N ASN A 40 -3.17 -6.40 2.31
CA ASN A 40 -3.41 -5.11 1.66
C ASN A 40 -4.92 -4.83 1.57
N TYR A 41 -5.31 -3.56 1.40
CA TYR A 41 -6.74 -3.21 1.32
C TYR A 41 -7.48 -3.90 0.15
N PRO A 42 -6.84 -4.14 -1.02
CA PRO A 42 -7.40 -5.00 -2.05
C PRO A 42 -7.84 -6.39 -1.56
N ASP A 43 -7.17 -7.00 -0.58
CA ASP A 43 -7.54 -8.31 -0.05
C ASP A 43 -8.89 -8.27 0.68
N VAL A 44 -9.19 -7.16 1.36
CA VAL A 44 -10.51 -6.92 1.99
C VAL A 44 -11.61 -6.81 0.93
N LEU A 45 -11.32 -6.14 -0.19
CA LEU A 45 -12.30 -5.88 -1.25
C LEU A 45 -12.52 -7.08 -2.18
N ILE A 46 -11.46 -7.85 -2.48
CA ILE A 46 -11.50 -8.90 -3.50
C ILE A 46 -12.34 -10.11 -3.04
N ILE A 47 -12.33 -10.43 -1.75
CA ILE A 47 -13.14 -11.52 -1.18
C ILE A 47 -14.64 -11.19 -1.20
N GLU A 48 -14.99 -9.89 -1.21
CA GLU A 48 -16.36 -9.37 -1.27
C GLU A 48 -16.80 -8.95 -2.68
N ASP A 49 -16.02 -9.26 -3.73
CA ASP A 49 -16.25 -8.83 -5.13
C ASP A 49 -16.36 -7.31 -5.33
N LYS A 50 -15.80 -6.54 -4.42
CA LYS A 50 -15.79 -5.06 -4.46
C LYS A 50 -14.53 -4.48 -5.12
N TYR A 51 -13.59 -5.33 -5.54
CA TYR A 51 -12.37 -4.91 -6.22
C TYR A 51 -12.52 -4.96 -7.75
N GLN A 52 -11.63 -4.26 -8.48
CA GLN A 52 -11.65 -4.23 -9.95
C GLN A 52 -11.38 -5.60 -10.59
N PHE A 53 -10.55 -6.42 -9.93
CA PHE A 53 -10.28 -7.78 -10.36
C PHE A 53 -11.13 -8.76 -9.56
N LYS A 54 -11.75 -9.71 -10.25
CA LYS A 54 -12.64 -10.73 -9.66
C LYS A 54 -12.15 -12.11 -10.07
N PRO A 55 -11.22 -12.74 -9.32
CA PRO A 55 -10.76 -14.09 -9.62
C PRO A 55 -11.91 -15.09 -9.58
N ALA A 56 -11.83 -16.11 -10.41
CA ALA A 56 -12.74 -17.26 -10.30
C ALA A 56 -12.52 -17.96 -8.95
N ARG A 57 -13.63 -18.32 -8.28
CA ARG A 57 -13.57 -19.07 -7.01
C ARG A 57 -13.48 -20.57 -7.28
N PRO A 58 -12.77 -21.35 -6.42
CA PRO A 58 -12.05 -20.87 -5.23
C PRO A 58 -10.71 -20.22 -5.55
N PHE A 59 -10.33 -19.18 -4.81
CA PHE A 59 -9.01 -18.56 -4.89
C PHE A 59 -8.48 -18.20 -3.49
N ALA A 60 -7.16 -18.14 -3.33
CA ALA A 60 -6.55 -17.60 -2.14
C ALA A 60 -6.38 -16.07 -2.28
N PRO A 61 -6.72 -15.24 -1.27
CA PRO A 61 -6.33 -13.82 -1.26
C PRO A 61 -4.81 -13.68 -1.08
N GLY A 62 -4.32 -12.44 -1.03
CA GLY A 62 -2.90 -12.12 -0.84
C GLY A 62 -2.21 -11.75 -2.14
N GLY A 63 -2.01 -10.43 -2.35
CA GLY A 63 -1.44 -9.87 -3.58
C GLY A 63 0.06 -9.62 -3.52
N GLU A 64 0.70 -9.80 -2.36
CA GLU A 64 2.11 -9.49 -2.11
C GLU A 64 2.72 -10.53 -1.18
N VAL A 65 3.82 -11.16 -1.62
CA VAL A 65 4.47 -12.22 -0.86
C VAL A 65 5.97 -12.04 -0.80
N SER A 66 6.60 -12.71 0.14
CA SER A 66 8.04 -12.98 0.12
C SER A 66 8.28 -14.46 0.38
N GLY A 67 9.31 -15.00 -0.22
CA GLY A 67 9.58 -16.43 -0.10
C GLY A 67 10.91 -16.83 -0.73
N VAL A 68 11.06 -18.14 -0.84
CA VAL A 68 12.25 -18.77 -1.43
C VAL A 68 11.83 -19.54 -2.68
N VAL A 69 12.60 -19.42 -3.76
CA VAL A 69 12.39 -20.17 -4.98
C VAL A 69 12.70 -21.66 -4.73
N GLU A 70 11.71 -22.54 -4.89
CA GLU A 70 11.85 -24.00 -4.78
C GLU A 70 12.10 -24.69 -6.13
N ALA A 71 11.53 -24.13 -7.22
CA ALA A 71 11.76 -24.63 -8.56
C ALA A 71 11.67 -23.48 -9.57
N VAL A 72 12.33 -23.65 -10.70
CA VAL A 72 12.30 -22.73 -11.83
C VAL A 72 11.80 -23.47 -13.07
N GLY A 73 10.86 -22.86 -13.79
CA GLY A 73 10.35 -23.37 -15.06
C GLY A 73 11.28 -23.11 -16.22
N GLU A 74 10.98 -23.73 -17.36
CA GLU A 74 11.74 -23.55 -18.58
C GLU A 74 11.84 -22.07 -18.98
N GLY A 75 13.03 -21.62 -19.44
CA GLY A 75 13.27 -20.25 -19.90
C GLY A 75 13.55 -19.22 -18.80
N VAL A 76 13.46 -19.58 -17.52
CA VAL A 76 13.85 -18.69 -16.41
C VAL A 76 15.36 -18.73 -16.24
N THR A 77 16.04 -17.59 -16.45
CA THR A 77 17.51 -17.50 -16.41
C THR A 77 18.04 -16.55 -15.33
N HIS A 78 17.19 -15.71 -14.78
CA HIS A 78 17.59 -14.65 -13.82
C HIS A 78 17.29 -14.99 -12.37
N LEU A 79 16.67 -16.14 -12.11
CA LEU A 79 16.42 -16.68 -10.77
C LEU A 79 16.84 -18.15 -10.73
N LYS A 80 17.21 -18.64 -9.54
CA LYS A 80 17.56 -20.02 -9.26
C LYS A 80 16.93 -20.49 -7.95
N VAL A 81 16.90 -21.81 -7.76
CA VAL A 81 16.48 -22.45 -6.52
C VAL A 81 17.33 -21.92 -5.35
N GLY A 82 16.67 -21.55 -4.27
CA GLY A 82 17.26 -20.95 -3.08
C GLY A 82 17.24 -19.42 -3.06
N ASP A 83 16.95 -18.76 -4.18
CA ASP A 83 16.86 -17.28 -4.20
C ASP A 83 15.70 -16.80 -3.33
N ARG A 84 15.97 -15.76 -2.55
CA ARG A 84 14.98 -15.04 -1.76
C ARG A 84 14.35 -13.95 -2.61
N VAL A 85 13.03 -13.90 -2.65
CA VAL A 85 12.31 -12.95 -3.53
C VAL A 85 11.10 -12.33 -2.86
N ILE A 86 10.76 -11.12 -3.33
CA ILE A 86 9.46 -10.47 -3.16
C ILE A 86 8.67 -10.75 -4.43
N GLY A 87 7.43 -11.21 -4.31
CA GLY A 87 6.53 -11.50 -5.42
C GLY A 87 5.27 -10.63 -5.38
N SER A 88 4.90 -10.05 -6.52
CA SER A 88 3.63 -9.37 -6.71
C SER A 88 2.64 -10.29 -7.44
N THR A 89 1.69 -10.87 -6.71
CA THR A 89 0.83 -11.94 -7.22
C THR A 89 -0.53 -11.45 -7.71
N GLY A 90 -1.07 -10.39 -7.10
CA GLY A 90 -2.45 -9.93 -7.25
C GLY A 90 -3.42 -10.67 -6.34
N TRP A 91 -3.33 -11.99 -6.29
CA TRP A 91 -3.98 -12.92 -5.35
C TRP A 91 -3.19 -14.23 -5.33
N GLY A 92 -3.52 -15.17 -4.45
CA GLY A 92 -2.85 -16.47 -4.35
C GLY A 92 -1.82 -16.56 -3.23
N GLY A 93 -1.44 -15.43 -2.61
CA GLY A 93 -0.33 -15.37 -1.66
C GLY A 93 -0.60 -15.96 -0.29
N MET A 94 -1.85 -16.10 0.13
CA MET A 94 -2.20 -16.75 1.41
C MET A 94 -2.23 -18.29 1.26
N ALA A 95 -1.12 -18.84 0.77
CA ALA A 95 -0.86 -20.25 0.58
C ALA A 95 0.61 -20.55 0.87
N GLN A 96 0.93 -21.75 1.31
CA GLN A 96 2.30 -22.16 1.62
C GLN A 96 3.20 -22.17 0.37
N LYS A 97 2.64 -22.43 -0.80
CA LYS A 97 3.34 -22.39 -2.08
C LYS A 97 2.45 -21.75 -3.16
N LEU A 98 3.10 -21.11 -4.13
CA LEU A 98 2.43 -20.61 -5.34
C LEU A 98 3.40 -20.61 -6.53
N THR A 99 2.84 -20.66 -7.74
CA THR A 99 3.61 -20.33 -8.96
C THR A 99 3.42 -18.88 -9.35
N LEU A 100 4.46 -18.27 -9.86
CA LEU A 100 4.47 -16.86 -10.26
C LEU A 100 5.36 -16.67 -11.49
N ASP A 101 4.93 -15.83 -12.44
CA ASP A 101 5.80 -15.35 -13.52
C ASP A 101 7.09 -14.79 -12.90
N ALA A 102 8.23 -15.34 -13.32
CA ALA A 102 9.54 -14.97 -12.78
C ALA A 102 9.85 -13.47 -12.93
N LYS A 103 9.27 -12.78 -13.93
CA LYS A 103 9.40 -11.32 -14.13
C LYS A 103 8.71 -10.49 -13.03
N ARG A 104 7.82 -11.09 -12.27
CA ARG A 104 7.12 -10.45 -11.14
C ARG A 104 7.80 -10.69 -9.80
N CYS A 105 8.96 -11.36 -9.83
CA CYS A 105 9.81 -11.60 -8.67
C CYS A 105 10.93 -10.56 -8.62
N ILE A 106 11.14 -10.00 -7.45
CA ILE A 106 12.20 -9.03 -7.15
C ILE A 106 13.17 -9.72 -6.20
N PRO A 107 14.48 -9.83 -6.52
CA PRO A 107 15.48 -10.35 -5.58
C PRO A 107 15.45 -9.58 -4.26
N MET A 108 15.45 -10.30 -3.16
CA MET A 108 15.37 -9.75 -1.81
C MET A 108 16.75 -9.85 -1.12
N PRO A 109 17.25 -8.76 -0.52
CA PRO A 109 18.52 -8.79 0.22
C PRO A 109 18.49 -9.82 1.37
N ASP A 110 19.60 -10.45 1.65
CA ASP A 110 19.71 -11.42 2.77
C ASP A 110 19.38 -10.80 4.13
N SER A 111 19.70 -9.52 4.29
CA SER A 111 19.42 -8.76 5.51
C SER A 111 17.95 -8.39 5.69
N MET A 112 17.10 -8.48 4.63
CA MET A 112 15.68 -8.15 4.71
C MET A 112 14.88 -9.33 5.28
N PRO A 113 14.18 -9.20 6.41
CA PRO A 113 13.25 -10.22 6.90
C PRO A 113 12.12 -10.50 5.89
N PHE A 114 11.61 -11.73 5.82
CA PHE A 114 10.50 -12.06 4.93
C PHE A 114 9.24 -11.23 5.22
N SER A 115 8.97 -10.92 6.49
CA SER A 115 7.85 -10.05 6.87
C SER A 115 7.98 -8.63 6.30
N GLU A 116 9.19 -8.07 6.25
CA GLU A 116 9.44 -6.78 5.60
C GLU A 116 9.33 -6.88 4.08
N GLY A 117 9.86 -7.97 3.47
CA GLY A 117 9.73 -8.21 2.03
C GLY A 117 8.29 -8.32 1.57
N ALA A 118 7.43 -9.02 2.33
CA ALA A 118 6.00 -9.12 2.06
C ALA A 118 5.20 -7.82 2.34
N ALA A 119 5.84 -6.81 2.90
CA ALA A 119 5.25 -5.52 3.25
C ALA A 119 5.81 -4.35 2.42
N PHE A 120 6.57 -4.64 1.36
CA PHE A 120 7.43 -3.67 0.69
C PHE A 120 6.83 -3.12 -0.60
N ILE A 121 6.65 -3.97 -1.62
CA ILE A 121 6.46 -3.46 -2.98
C ILE A 121 5.09 -2.84 -3.22
N MET A 122 4.02 -3.33 -2.59
CA MET A 122 2.68 -2.77 -2.74
C MET A 122 2.61 -1.36 -2.15
N THR A 123 3.21 -1.15 -0.97
CA THR A 123 3.15 0.13 -0.26
C THR A 123 4.16 1.13 -0.80
N TYR A 124 5.44 0.77 -0.84
CA TYR A 124 6.48 1.68 -1.32
C TYR A 124 6.42 1.89 -2.82
N GLY A 125 6.09 0.86 -3.60
CA GLY A 125 5.90 1.00 -5.05
C GLY A 125 4.76 1.95 -5.40
N THR A 126 3.61 1.82 -4.71
CA THR A 126 2.48 2.73 -4.89
C THR A 126 2.85 4.16 -4.51
N SER A 127 3.46 4.36 -3.33
CA SER A 127 3.79 5.69 -2.82
C SER A 127 4.90 6.34 -3.62
N HIS A 128 5.93 5.60 -4.02
CA HIS A 128 7.01 6.11 -4.87
C HIS A 128 6.49 6.56 -6.25
N TYR A 129 5.68 5.71 -6.92
CA TYR A 129 5.02 6.07 -8.17
C TYR A 129 4.12 7.30 -8.00
N GLY A 130 3.33 7.32 -6.92
CA GLY A 130 2.46 8.45 -6.60
C GLY A 130 3.22 9.75 -6.41
N LEU A 131 4.25 9.77 -5.59
CA LEU A 131 5.00 10.98 -5.26
C LEU A 131 5.92 11.41 -6.41
N LYS A 132 6.66 10.48 -7.01
CA LYS A 132 7.68 10.79 -8.02
C LYS A 132 7.09 11.08 -9.40
N GLN A 133 6.30 10.13 -9.97
CA GLN A 133 5.81 10.27 -11.34
C GLN A 133 4.48 11.00 -11.46
N ARG A 134 3.58 10.82 -10.47
CA ARG A 134 2.24 11.41 -10.54
C ARG A 134 2.16 12.77 -9.88
N GLY A 135 2.78 12.89 -8.71
CA GLY A 135 2.83 14.12 -7.91
C GLY A 135 3.98 15.04 -8.28
N ASP A 136 5.00 14.50 -8.96
CA ASP A 136 6.23 15.25 -9.30
C ASP A 136 6.76 16.06 -8.09
N LEU A 137 6.78 15.40 -6.91
CA LEU A 137 7.14 16.02 -5.63
C LEU A 137 8.58 16.54 -5.67
N LYS A 138 8.77 17.80 -5.34
CA LYS A 138 10.08 18.46 -5.33
C LYS A 138 10.61 18.66 -3.91
N PRO A 139 11.95 18.72 -3.73
CA PRO A 139 12.54 19.12 -2.46
C PRO A 139 12.01 20.50 -2.01
N GLY A 140 11.69 20.61 -0.73
CA GLY A 140 11.17 21.85 -0.13
C GLY A 140 9.65 22.05 -0.24
N GLU A 141 8.94 21.27 -1.08
CA GLU A 141 7.49 21.29 -1.15
C GLU A 141 6.85 20.70 0.13
N THR A 142 5.63 21.14 0.42
CA THR A 142 4.83 20.62 1.53
C THR A 142 3.97 19.46 1.05
N LEU A 143 4.18 18.26 1.62
CA LEU A 143 3.39 17.05 1.39
C LEU A 143 2.46 16.81 2.57
N LEU A 144 1.14 16.85 2.34
CA LEU A 144 0.14 16.40 3.30
C LEU A 144 -0.23 14.93 3.03
N VAL A 145 -0.04 14.06 4.02
CA VAL A 145 -0.36 12.64 3.92
C VAL A 145 -1.58 12.31 4.78
N LEU A 146 -2.71 11.97 4.16
CA LEU A 146 -3.90 11.47 4.86
C LEU A 146 -3.77 9.96 5.10
N GLY A 147 -4.14 9.51 6.29
CA GLY A 147 -3.96 8.12 6.70
C GLY A 147 -2.48 7.76 6.91
N ALA A 148 -1.71 8.71 7.42
CA ALA A 148 -0.25 8.66 7.51
C ALA A 148 0.33 7.47 8.28
N ALA A 149 -0.46 6.84 9.18
CA ALA A 149 -0.02 5.66 9.93
C ALA A 149 -0.41 4.32 9.28
N GLY A 150 -1.12 4.31 8.15
CA GLY A 150 -1.38 3.09 7.38
C GLY A 150 -0.18 2.67 6.53
N GLY A 151 -0.20 1.46 5.95
CA GLY A 151 0.94 0.95 5.18
C GLY A 151 1.42 1.89 4.07
N VAL A 152 0.54 2.31 3.16
CA VAL A 152 0.89 3.26 2.08
C VAL A 152 1.15 4.68 2.61
N GLY A 153 0.50 5.07 3.72
CA GLY A 153 0.72 6.37 4.35
C GLY A 153 2.10 6.50 4.97
N LEU A 154 2.55 5.51 5.75
CA LEU A 154 3.91 5.48 6.31
C LEU A 154 4.97 5.45 5.20
N ALA A 155 4.75 4.66 4.15
CA ALA A 155 5.63 4.65 2.99
C ALA A 155 5.71 6.03 2.32
N ALA A 156 4.57 6.76 2.21
CA ALA A 156 4.56 8.11 1.67
C ALA A 156 5.29 9.13 2.58
N VAL A 157 5.17 8.96 3.90
CA VAL A 157 5.90 9.79 4.88
C VAL A 157 7.41 9.61 4.72
N GLU A 158 7.90 8.37 4.77
CA GLU A 158 9.34 8.08 4.64
C GLU A 158 9.89 8.52 3.28
N LEU A 159 9.18 8.21 2.19
CA LEU A 159 9.58 8.61 0.83
C LEU A 159 9.54 10.12 0.62
N GLY A 160 8.50 10.80 1.11
CA GLY A 160 8.42 12.25 1.06
C GLY A 160 9.60 12.90 1.77
N LYS A 161 9.97 12.38 2.95
CA LYS A 161 11.16 12.82 3.68
C LYS A 161 12.45 12.55 2.91
N ALA A 162 12.59 11.34 2.35
CA ALA A 162 13.76 10.97 1.53
C ALA A 162 13.88 11.84 0.26
N MET A 163 12.78 12.32 -0.30
CA MET A 163 12.72 13.24 -1.44
C MET A 163 12.94 14.72 -1.04
N GLY A 164 13.11 15.01 0.25
CA GLY A 164 13.41 16.37 0.75
C GLY A 164 12.18 17.27 0.94
N ALA A 165 10.98 16.70 0.99
CA ALA A 165 9.75 17.45 1.24
C ALA A 165 9.59 17.76 2.75
N ARG A 166 8.80 18.81 3.05
CA ARG A 166 8.22 19.03 4.36
C ARG A 166 6.96 18.16 4.50
N VAL A 167 7.00 17.15 5.34
CA VAL A 167 5.93 16.15 5.45
C VAL A 167 5.02 16.43 6.63
N ILE A 168 3.72 16.60 6.36
CA ILE A 168 2.65 16.75 7.36
C ILE A 168 1.85 15.45 7.42
N ALA A 169 1.92 14.76 8.56
CA ALA A 169 1.19 13.52 8.78
C ALA A 169 -0.20 13.79 9.36
N ALA A 170 -1.25 13.37 8.67
CA ALA A 170 -2.62 13.45 9.16
C ALA A 170 -3.14 12.05 9.49
N ALA A 171 -3.60 11.83 10.73
CA ALA A 171 -4.11 10.57 11.23
C ALA A 171 -5.24 10.75 12.24
N SER A 172 -5.93 9.63 12.59
CA SER A 172 -7.13 9.65 13.42
C SER A 172 -6.89 9.58 14.94
N SER A 173 -5.64 9.49 15.37
CA SER A 173 -5.27 9.51 16.80
C SER A 173 -3.85 10.06 16.99
N GLN A 174 -3.55 10.51 18.21
CA GLN A 174 -2.22 11.01 18.55
C GLN A 174 -1.15 9.92 18.38
N GLU A 175 -1.40 8.71 18.83
CA GLU A 175 -0.50 7.56 18.70
C GLU A 175 -0.10 7.31 17.23
N LYS A 176 -1.07 7.42 16.31
CA LYS A 176 -0.82 7.29 14.87
C LYS A 176 0.01 8.45 14.30
N VAL A 177 -0.20 9.65 14.80
CA VAL A 177 0.61 10.82 14.43
C VAL A 177 2.03 10.65 14.96
N ASP A 178 2.20 10.23 16.21
CA ASP A 178 3.49 10.03 16.85
C ASP A 178 4.32 8.97 16.09
N LEU A 179 3.68 7.88 15.64
CA LEU A 179 4.31 6.89 14.78
C LEU A 179 4.81 7.53 13.47
N ALA A 180 3.98 8.33 12.81
CA ALA A 180 4.37 8.98 11.55
C ALA A 180 5.52 9.99 11.75
N ILE A 181 5.53 10.72 12.87
CA ILE A 181 6.64 11.62 13.25
C ILE A 181 7.92 10.82 13.48
N ALA A 182 7.85 9.71 14.22
CA ALA A 182 8.99 8.82 14.43
C ALA A 182 9.53 8.22 13.13
N ARG A 183 8.71 8.22 12.07
CA ARG A 183 9.06 7.75 10.71
C ARG A 183 9.44 8.88 9.75
N GLY A 184 9.61 10.10 10.24
CA GLY A 184 10.19 11.20 9.49
C GLY A 184 9.23 12.33 9.09
N ALA A 185 7.97 12.32 9.52
CA ALA A 185 7.11 13.48 9.34
C ALA A 185 7.61 14.68 10.17
N ASP A 186 7.56 15.87 9.59
CA ASP A 186 8.03 17.10 10.23
C ASP A 186 6.99 17.69 11.19
N ALA A 187 5.71 17.39 10.97
CA ALA A 187 4.60 17.78 11.83
C ALA A 187 3.43 16.81 11.66
N GLY A 188 2.49 16.84 12.59
CA GLY A 188 1.32 16.00 12.52
C GLY A 188 0.04 16.71 12.92
N VAL A 189 -1.09 16.16 12.47
CA VAL A 189 -2.42 16.63 12.81
C VAL A 189 -3.35 15.46 13.07
N VAL A 190 -4.04 15.50 14.19
CA VAL A 190 -5.10 14.54 14.54
C VAL A 190 -6.42 15.04 13.99
N TYR A 191 -7.03 14.27 13.09
CA TYR A 191 -8.37 14.57 12.58
C TYR A 191 -9.43 13.70 13.23
N PRO A 192 -10.66 14.24 13.45
CA PRO A 192 -11.76 13.49 14.04
C PRO A 192 -12.32 12.42 13.10
N HIS A 193 -13.08 11.47 13.65
CA HIS A 193 -13.84 10.51 12.86
C HIS A 193 -15.14 11.13 12.34
N GLY A 194 -15.46 10.87 11.05
CA GLY A 194 -16.77 11.20 10.48
C GLY A 194 -17.88 10.22 10.90
N PRO A 195 -19.11 10.43 10.43
CA PRO A 195 -19.47 11.40 9.38
C PRO A 195 -19.49 12.85 9.89
N PHE A 196 -19.34 13.81 8.97
CA PHE A 196 -19.31 15.23 9.30
C PHE A 196 -20.52 15.97 8.71
N ASP A 197 -21.11 16.85 9.49
CA ASP A 197 -22.01 17.89 8.99
C ASP A 197 -21.23 19.03 8.31
N LYS A 198 -21.94 20.08 7.89
CA LYS A 198 -21.32 21.21 7.17
C LYS A 198 -20.27 21.95 8.01
N GLU A 199 -20.52 22.10 9.31
CA GLU A 199 -19.61 22.78 10.25
C GLU A 199 -18.39 21.92 10.53
N GLY A 200 -18.58 20.61 10.73
CA GLY A 200 -17.50 19.65 10.90
C GLY A 200 -16.57 19.56 9.68
N LYS A 201 -17.12 19.59 8.45
CA LYS A 201 -16.31 19.66 7.22
C LYS A 201 -15.50 20.94 7.13
N LYS A 202 -16.08 22.07 7.55
CA LYS A 202 -15.37 23.35 7.60
C LYS A 202 -14.24 23.31 8.64
N ALA A 203 -14.53 22.85 9.85
CA ALA A 203 -13.52 22.72 10.90
C ALA A 203 -12.37 21.80 10.48
N LEU A 204 -12.67 20.68 9.82
CA LEU A 204 -11.68 19.75 9.27
C LEU A 204 -10.80 20.43 8.20
N ALA A 205 -11.39 21.21 7.29
CA ALA A 205 -10.65 21.96 6.28
C ALA A 205 -9.74 23.02 6.91
N ASP A 206 -10.20 23.74 7.93
CA ASP A 206 -9.42 24.73 8.64
C ASP A 206 -8.25 24.09 9.43
N LEU A 207 -8.48 22.89 10.01
CA LEU A 207 -7.45 22.07 10.63
C LEU A 207 -6.31 21.74 9.66
N PHE A 208 -6.62 21.25 8.46
CA PHE A 208 -5.61 20.94 7.44
C PHE A 208 -4.90 22.21 6.93
N LYS A 209 -5.62 23.32 6.73
CA LYS A 209 -5.00 24.60 6.35
C LYS A 209 -4.01 25.08 7.39
N GLN A 210 -4.36 25.01 8.66
CA GLN A 210 -3.47 25.39 9.76
C GLN A 210 -2.20 24.53 9.77
N ALA A 211 -2.33 23.22 9.59
CA ALA A 211 -1.20 22.29 9.58
C ALA A 211 -0.25 22.53 8.40
N CYS A 212 -0.80 22.79 7.20
CA CYS A 212 -0.02 23.05 6.00
C CYS A 212 0.62 24.45 5.99
N GLY A 213 0.04 25.40 6.72
CA GLY A 213 0.50 26.79 6.75
C GLY A 213 -0.10 27.66 5.62
N PRO A 214 0.35 28.92 5.50
CA PRO A 214 -0.30 29.94 4.65
C PRO A 214 -0.28 29.60 3.15
N ASN A 215 0.72 28.87 2.67
CA ASN A 215 0.85 28.51 1.27
C ASN A 215 0.04 27.24 0.90
N GLY A 216 -0.41 26.46 1.90
CA GLY A 216 -1.10 25.20 1.69
C GLY A 216 -0.15 24.02 1.41
N ALA A 217 -0.71 22.88 1.01
CA ALA A 217 0.05 21.69 0.62
C ALA A 217 0.30 21.68 -0.89
N ASP A 218 1.54 21.57 -1.31
CA ASP A 218 1.90 21.43 -2.73
C ASP A 218 1.46 20.07 -3.28
N VAL A 219 1.57 19.02 -2.46
CA VAL A 219 1.07 17.68 -2.77
C VAL A 219 0.22 17.17 -1.62
N ILE A 220 -0.96 16.65 -1.93
CA ILE A 220 -1.81 15.92 -1.00
C ILE A 220 -1.84 14.46 -1.42
N TYR A 221 -1.45 13.56 -0.51
CA TYR A 221 -1.51 12.11 -0.68
C TYR A 221 -2.74 11.58 0.05
N ASP A 222 -3.83 11.31 -0.69
CA ASP A 222 -5.08 10.85 -0.08
C ASP A 222 -5.24 9.32 -0.15
N ALA A 223 -4.93 8.65 0.96
CA ALA A 223 -5.15 7.23 1.16
C ALA A 223 -6.42 6.92 1.99
N VAL A 224 -7.31 7.90 2.17
CA VAL A 224 -8.50 7.80 3.05
C VAL A 224 -9.81 7.95 2.26
N GLY A 225 -9.92 9.00 1.44
CA GLY A 225 -11.14 9.31 0.70
C GLY A 225 -12.27 9.87 1.58
N GLY A 226 -13.52 9.63 1.17
CA GLY A 226 -14.71 10.09 1.88
C GLY A 226 -14.75 11.61 2.09
N ASP A 227 -15.28 12.05 3.21
CA ASP A 227 -15.39 13.47 3.55
C ASP A 227 -14.03 14.16 3.77
N TYR A 228 -12.96 13.39 4.00
CA TYR A 228 -11.61 13.93 4.19
C TYR A 228 -11.00 14.51 2.91
N ALA A 229 -11.37 13.97 1.75
CA ALA A 229 -10.84 14.38 0.46
C ALA A 229 -11.19 15.83 0.12
N GLU A 230 -12.47 16.24 0.24
CA GLU A 230 -12.86 17.63 0.00
C GLU A 230 -12.19 18.58 1.01
N ALA A 231 -12.20 18.21 2.30
CA ALA A 231 -11.63 19.03 3.34
C ALA A 231 -10.13 19.28 3.12
N SER A 232 -9.36 18.24 2.76
CA SER A 232 -7.94 18.38 2.48
C SER A 232 -7.67 19.14 1.18
N LEU A 233 -8.47 18.94 0.12
CA LEU A 233 -8.36 19.70 -1.13
C LEU A 233 -8.51 21.21 -0.90
N ARG A 234 -9.30 21.64 0.10
CA ARG A 234 -9.41 23.06 0.48
C ARG A 234 -8.13 23.64 1.07
N SER A 235 -7.18 22.80 1.53
CA SER A 235 -5.85 23.20 2.02
C SER A 235 -4.75 23.11 0.97
N ILE A 236 -5.09 22.74 -0.28
CA ILE A 236 -4.09 22.65 -1.36
C ILE A 236 -3.52 24.00 -1.73
N ALA A 237 -2.23 24.03 -2.07
CA ALA A 237 -1.55 25.21 -2.62
C ALA A 237 -2.07 25.57 -4.02
N TRP A 238 -1.72 26.77 -4.49
CA TRP A 238 -1.91 27.14 -5.89
C TRP A 238 -1.11 26.18 -6.80
N GLU A 239 -1.78 25.62 -7.83
CA GLU A 239 -1.23 24.63 -8.75
C GLU A 239 -0.77 23.31 -8.07
N GLY A 240 -1.25 23.02 -6.86
CA GLY A 240 -0.95 21.80 -6.14
C GLY A 240 -1.52 20.54 -6.80
N ARG A 241 -1.03 19.38 -6.37
CA ARG A 241 -1.43 18.05 -6.89
C ARG A 241 -2.09 17.24 -5.81
N PHE A 242 -3.36 16.86 -6.02
CA PHE A 242 -4.11 15.99 -5.15
C PHE A 242 -4.05 14.56 -5.69
N LEU A 243 -3.32 13.67 -5.00
CA LEU A 243 -3.09 12.29 -5.40
C LEU A 243 -4.18 11.38 -4.84
N VAL A 244 -4.93 10.74 -5.72
CA VAL A 244 -6.00 9.81 -5.39
C VAL A 244 -5.41 8.41 -5.25
N ILE A 245 -5.28 7.88 -4.01
CA ILE A 245 -4.63 6.61 -3.72
C ILE A 245 -5.66 5.52 -3.39
N GLY A 246 -6.64 5.82 -2.54
CA GLY A 246 -7.63 4.83 -2.12
C GLY A 246 -8.77 5.41 -1.29
N PHE A 247 -9.78 4.57 -1.00
CA PHE A 247 -11.06 5.00 -0.48
C PHE A 247 -11.57 4.20 0.74
N PRO A 248 -10.74 3.91 1.75
CA PRO A 248 -11.22 3.18 2.94
C PRO A 248 -12.39 3.87 3.65
N ALA A 249 -12.51 5.19 3.56
CA ALA A 249 -13.62 5.96 4.12
C ALA A 249 -14.78 6.19 3.12
N GLY A 250 -14.71 5.57 1.94
CA GLY A 250 -15.69 5.72 0.85
C GLY A 250 -15.18 6.58 -0.31
N ILE A 251 -15.80 6.41 -1.47
CA ILE A 251 -15.49 7.22 -2.67
C ILE A 251 -15.92 8.66 -2.43
N PRO A 252 -15.02 9.65 -2.53
CA PRO A 252 -15.35 11.04 -2.26
C PRO A 252 -16.19 11.66 -3.39
N SER A 253 -17.03 12.62 -3.02
CA SER A 253 -17.68 13.54 -3.94
C SER A 253 -17.06 14.92 -3.78
N ILE A 254 -16.33 15.38 -4.81
CA ILE A 254 -15.57 16.64 -4.77
C ILE A 254 -16.23 17.66 -5.68
N PRO A 255 -16.54 18.89 -5.19
CA PRO A 255 -16.97 19.98 -6.02
C PRO A 255 -15.85 20.42 -6.98
N LEU A 256 -16.03 20.21 -8.28
CA LEU A 256 -14.99 20.47 -9.29
C LEU A 256 -14.55 21.93 -9.38
N ASN A 257 -15.40 22.89 -8.95
CA ASN A 257 -15.02 24.30 -8.89
C ASN A 257 -13.82 24.56 -7.97
N LEU A 258 -13.51 23.65 -7.02
CA LEU A 258 -12.31 23.78 -6.19
C LEU A 258 -11.05 23.66 -7.03
N SER A 259 -11.00 22.76 -8.01
CA SER A 259 -9.84 22.62 -8.89
C SER A 259 -9.64 23.89 -9.74
N LEU A 260 -10.71 24.51 -10.24
CA LEU A 260 -10.66 25.79 -10.95
C LEU A 260 -10.10 26.91 -10.05
N LEU A 261 -10.66 27.04 -8.83
CA LEU A 261 -10.30 28.15 -7.92
C LEU A 261 -8.88 28.07 -7.39
N LYS A 262 -8.30 26.87 -7.37
CA LYS A 262 -6.93 26.60 -6.89
C LYS A 262 -5.93 26.38 -8.03
N GLY A 263 -6.39 26.30 -9.28
CA GLY A 263 -5.55 25.90 -10.40
C GLY A 263 -4.96 24.50 -10.23
N CYS A 264 -5.48 23.69 -9.29
CA CYS A 264 -4.86 22.45 -8.88
C CYS A 264 -5.25 21.25 -9.76
N GLN A 265 -4.48 20.18 -9.65
CA GLN A 265 -4.72 18.93 -10.36
C GLN A 265 -5.29 17.86 -9.41
N ILE A 266 -6.23 17.04 -9.90
CA ILE A 266 -6.68 15.79 -9.25
C ILE A 266 -6.09 14.63 -10.05
N VAL A 267 -5.18 13.88 -9.45
CA VAL A 267 -4.31 12.93 -10.14
C VAL A 267 -4.53 11.51 -9.63
N GLY A 268 -5.00 10.61 -10.49
CA GLY A 268 -5.16 9.20 -10.15
C GLY A 268 -3.80 8.48 -10.03
N VAL A 269 -3.69 7.61 -9.03
CA VAL A 269 -2.53 6.76 -8.80
C VAL A 269 -2.96 5.30 -8.82
N PHE A 270 -2.79 4.65 -9.98
CA PHE A 270 -3.10 3.23 -10.14
C PHE A 270 -1.82 2.46 -10.45
N TRP A 271 -1.07 2.15 -9.39
CA TRP A 271 0.24 1.49 -9.48
C TRP A 271 0.20 0.14 -10.21
N GLY A 272 -0.80 -0.71 -9.96
CA GLY A 272 -0.89 -2.00 -10.64
C GLY A 272 -0.98 -1.89 -12.16
N ALA A 273 -1.73 -0.91 -12.68
CA ALA A 273 -1.79 -0.65 -14.13
C ALA A 273 -0.47 -0.04 -14.65
N PHE A 274 0.19 0.81 -13.87
CA PHE A 274 1.50 1.37 -14.22
C PHE A 274 2.55 0.26 -14.37
N VAL A 275 2.64 -0.68 -13.44
CA VAL A 275 3.59 -1.81 -13.51
C VAL A 275 3.46 -2.58 -14.81
N ALA A 276 2.21 -2.85 -15.25
CA ALA A 276 1.96 -3.57 -16.49
C ALA A 276 2.27 -2.76 -17.76
N ARG A 277 2.06 -1.44 -17.74
CA ARG A 277 2.21 -0.54 -18.87
C ARG A 277 3.65 -0.04 -19.06
N GLU A 278 4.35 0.19 -17.95
CA GLU A 278 5.68 0.82 -17.91
C GLU A 278 6.68 -0.04 -17.10
N PRO A 279 6.89 -1.32 -17.50
CA PRO A 279 7.71 -2.25 -16.73
C PRO A 279 9.16 -1.79 -16.54
N LYS A 280 9.72 -1.07 -17.51
CA LYS A 280 11.09 -0.54 -17.43
C LYS A 280 11.22 0.55 -16.36
N ILE A 281 10.25 1.47 -16.30
CA ILE A 281 10.22 2.53 -15.29
C ILE A 281 9.95 1.90 -13.91
N HIS A 282 9.08 0.90 -13.84
CA HIS A 282 8.86 0.15 -12.61
C HIS A 282 10.15 -0.50 -12.09
N GLN A 283 10.95 -1.15 -12.95
CA GLN A 283 12.24 -1.72 -12.55
C GLN A 283 13.22 -0.66 -12.02
N GLN A 284 13.27 0.52 -12.62
CA GLN A 284 14.07 1.63 -12.10
C GLN A 284 13.58 2.08 -10.73
N ASN A 285 12.27 2.22 -10.54
CA ASN A 285 11.68 2.57 -9.25
C ASN A 285 12.00 1.51 -8.18
N VAL A 286 11.96 0.23 -8.52
CA VAL A 286 12.34 -0.87 -7.62
C VAL A 286 13.80 -0.76 -7.21
N ALA A 287 14.71 -0.50 -8.16
CA ALA A 287 16.13 -0.33 -7.85
C ALA A 287 16.38 0.86 -6.90
N GLU A 288 15.71 1.98 -7.12
CA GLU A 288 15.78 3.14 -6.22
C GLU A 288 15.24 2.81 -4.82
N LEU A 289 14.09 2.12 -4.73
CA LEU A 289 13.51 1.70 -3.45
C LEU A 289 14.43 0.76 -2.68
N MET A 290 15.07 -0.20 -3.37
CA MET A 290 16.06 -1.09 -2.75
C MET A 290 17.30 -0.33 -2.28
N GLY A 291 17.73 0.69 -3.03
CA GLY A 291 18.81 1.60 -2.59
C GLY A 291 18.44 2.35 -1.30
N LEU A 292 17.26 2.97 -1.26
CA LEU A 292 16.77 3.67 -0.07
C LEU A 292 16.61 2.73 1.15
N TYR A 293 16.19 1.50 0.92
CA TYR A 293 16.12 0.49 1.97
C TYR A 293 17.51 0.13 2.48
N ALA A 294 18.47 -0.11 1.60
CA ALA A 294 19.85 -0.42 1.96
C ALA A 294 20.52 0.73 2.74
N GLU A 295 20.19 1.98 2.43
CA GLU A 295 20.63 3.18 3.15
C GLU A 295 19.89 3.39 4.49
N GLY A 296 18.88 2.58 4.81
CA GLY A 296 18.05 2.72 6.02
C GLY A 296 17.12 3.93 6.00
N LYS A 297 16.90 4.56 4.84
CA LYS A 297 16.01 5.72 4.69
C LYS A 297 14.54 5.34 4.66
N ILE A 298 14.25 4.10 4.27
CA ILE A 298 12.90 3.53 4.28
C ILE A 298 12.95 2.14 4.92
N LYS A 299 11.90 1.78 5.66
CA LYS A 299 11.79 0.46 6.27
C LYS A 299 10.34 0.09 6.53
N PRO A 300 9.81 -1.02 5.97
CA PRO A 300 8.45 -1.45 6.25
C PRO A 300 8.19 -1.59 7.76
N HIS A 301 7.14 -0.94 8.23
CA HIS A 301 6.68 -1.08 9.61
C HIS A 301 5.62 -2.19 9.67
N VAL A 302 6.05 -3.39 10.04
CA VAL A 302 5.16 -4.51 10.30
C VAL A 302 4.66 -4.40 11.74
N SER A 303 3.40 -4.02 11.91
CA SER A 303 2.79 -3.83 13.23
C SER A 303 2.36 -5.16 13.86
N GLU A 304 1.84 -6.07 13.03
CA GLU A 304 1.28 -7.33 13.50
C GLU A 304 1.54 -8.46 12.51
N THR A 305 1.75 -9.66 13.06
CA THR A 305 1.88 -10.90 12.31
C THR A 305 0.84 -11.91 12.76
N PHE A 306 0.29 -12.66 11.80
CA PHE A 306 -0.69 -13.71 12.02
C PHE A 306 -0.21 -15.00 11.36
N ALA A 307 -0.47 -16.16 11.97
CA ALA A 307 -0.25 -17.42 11.30
C ALA A 307 -1.25 -17.62 10.15
N LEU A 308 -0.94 -18.46 9.15
CA LEU A 308 -1.81 -18.74 8.00
C LEU A 308 -3.24 -19.12 8.43
N LYS A 309 -3.40 -19.90 9.49
CA LYS A 309 -4.71 -20.30 10.04
C LYS A 309 -5.56 -19.12 10.51
N ASP A 310 -4.95 -17.99 10.81
CA ASP A 310 -5.60 -16.77 11.30
C ASP A 310 -5.66 -15.67 10.22
N ALA A 311 -5.42 -15.99 8.94
CA ALA A 311 -5.42 -15.03 7.84
C ALA A 311 -6.75 -14.24 7.73
N GLY A 312 -7.88 -14.87 7.99
CA GLY A 312 -9.18 -14.17 8.06
C GLY A 312 -9.19 -13.07 9.13
N LYS A 313 -8.58 -13.33 10.31
CA LYS A 313 -8.45 -12.32 11.38
C LYS A 313 -7.52 -11.19 10.93
N ALA A 314 -6.43 -11.49 10.21
CA ALA A 314 -5.51 -10.49 9.67
C ALA A 314 -6.21 -9.54 8.69
N ILE A 315 -7.03 -10.08 7.77
CA ILE A 315 -7.84 -9.28 6.83
C ILE A 315 -8.88 -8.44 7.59
N ALA A 316 -9.60 -9.04 8.56
CA ALA A 316 -10.57 -8.32 9.39
C ALA A 316 -9.91 -7.19 10.19
N HIS A 317 -8.71 -7.43 10.75
CA HIS A 317 -7.95 -6.43 11.48
C HIS A 317 -7.62 -5.21 10.60
N LEU A 318 -7.10 -5.45 9.37
CA LEU A 318 -6.85 -4.37 8.42
C LEU A 318 -8.14 -3.64 8.03
N GLY A 319 -9.23 -4.38 7.76
CA GLY A 319 -10.54 -3.81 7.42
C GLY A 319 -11.13 -2.94 8.52
N SER A 320 -10.81 -3.20 9.79
CA SER A 320 -11.24 -2.39 10.94
C SER A 320 -10.57 -1.02 11.06
N ARG A 321 -9.54 -0.74 10.25
CA ARG A 321 -8.71 0.49 10.23
C ARG A 321 -7.95 0.77 11.55
N LYS A 322 -7.74 -0.26 12.37
CA LYS A 322 -6.97 -0.17 13.61
C LYS A 322 -5.48 -0.37 13.39
N ALA A 323 -5.10 -1.07 12.32
CA ALA A 323 -3.71 -1.35 12.01
C ALA A 323 -2.87 -0.07 11.87
N MET A 324 -1.66 -0.10 12.43
CA MET A 324 -0.65 0.96 12.32
C MET A 324 0.56 0.41 11.55
N GLY A 325 0.61 0.65 10.25
CA GLY A 325 1.58 0.04 9.34
C GLY A 325 1.02 -1.15 8.59
N LYS A 326 1.84 -2.21 8.48
CA LYS A 326 1.52 -3.41 7.71
C LYS A 326 1.15 -4.58 8.63
N VAL A 327 0.15 -5.30 8.20
CA VAL A 327 -0.24 -6.61 8.74
C VAL A 327 0.31 -7.69 7.81
N VAL A 328 0.89 -8.74 8.36
CA VAL A 328 1.54 -9.82 7.60
C VAL A 328 1.03 -11.17 8.09
N VAL A 329 0.79 -12.09 7.15
CA VAL A 329 0.49 -13.49 7.42
C VAL A 329 1.76 -14.32 7.19
N THR A 330 2.18 -15.12 8.16
CA THR A 330 3.31 -16.05 8.07
C THR A 330 2.84 -17.47 7.74
N MET A 331 3.67 -18.23 7.05
CA MET A 331 3.35 -19.56 6.51
C MET A 331 3.87 -20.70 7.41
N ASP A 332 3.89 -20.49 8.69
CA ASP A 332 4.35 -21.51 9.68
C ASP A 332 3.38 -22.68 9.81
#